data_35b9adbc6ed642c0e08e82565f4df9c4
#
_entry.id   35b9adbc6ed642c0e08e82565f4df9c4
#
_cell.length_a   1.000
_cell.length_b   1.000
_cell.length_c   1.000
_cell.angle_alpha   90.00
_cell.angle_beta   90.00
_cell.angle_gamma   90.00
#
_symmetry.space_group_name_H-M   'P 1'
#
loop_
_entity.id
_entity.type
_entity.pdbx_description
1 polymer ?
#
loop_
_entity_poly.entity_id
_entity_poly.type
_entity_poly.pdbx_seq_one_letter_code
_entity_poly.pdbx_strand_id
1 'polypeptide(L)'
;MLKLNPFRTILLTILCLSAIPPGFADEQKVKLEYPASNLESDDYLAPAGWNLVWSDEFTADVVDPDNWTRQVEPAGRFNGEWQRYTDNVENAYIDNGCLVIKAIHTSDHHGMNQYTSARLNTAGKFAWKHGKVVARMQLPYGAGTWPAFWMLGANIDENGGDTPWPQSGEIDIMEFYGAKDNAAVEANIHFAGANNQHQHMGAKKFRLEEGWFADAFHVFEMEWNEEMITWSV
;
A
#
# COMPACT_ATOMS: atom_id res chain seq x y z
N MET A 1 -26.79 20.03 20.73
CA MET A 1 -26.91 19.05 19.64
C MET A 1 -25.96 19.47 18.52
N LEU A 2 -24.71 19.03 18.57
CA LEU A 2 -23.79 19.22 17.47
C LEU A 2 -24.15 18.20 16.37
N LYS A 3 -24.51 18.71 15.20
CA LYS A 3 -24.66 17.89 13.99
C LYS A 3 -23.26 17.40 13.60
N LEU A 4 -22.97 16.14 13.84
CA LEU A 4 -21.80 15.46 13.28
C LEU A 4 -21.94 15.47 11.76
N ASN A 5 -20.95 16.06 11.07
CA ASN A 5 -20.85 15.96 9.62
C ASN A 5 -20.62 14.49 9.25
N PRO A 6 -21.27 13.97 8.21
CA PRO A 6 -21.07 12.59 7.77
C PRO A 6 -19.62 12.36 7.35
N PHE A 7 -19.08 11.24 7.77
CA PHE A 7 -17.72 10.76 7.53
C PHE A 7 -17.46 10.56 6.02
N ARG A 8 -16.19 10.63 5.62
CA ARG A 8 -15.75 10.62 4.23
C ARG A 8 -14.95 9.34 3.91
N THR A 9 -15.23 8.71 2.79
CA THR A 9 -14.68 7.40 2.36
C THR A 9 -13.71 7.55 1.20
N ILE A 10 -12.67 6.72 1.16
CA ILE A 10 -11.74 6.58 0.03
C ILE A 10 -11.65 5.12 -0.37
N LEU A 11 -11.64 4.84 -1.66
CA LEU A 11 -11.38 3.53 -2.24
C LEU A 11 -10.10 3.58 -3.08
N LEU A 12 -9.26 2.55 -2.94
CA LEU A 12 -8.02 2.38 -3.66
C LEU A 12 -7.87 0.92 -4.09
N THR A 13 -7.55 0.66 -5.36
CA THR A 13 -7.20 -0.68 -5.84
C THR A 13 -5.71 -0.76 -6.14
N ILE A 14 -4.96 -1.60 -5.43
CA ILE A 14 -3.51 -1.76 -5.60
C ILE A 14 -3.15 -3.24 -5.78
N LEU A 15 -2.30 -3.54 -6.75
CA LEU A 15 -1.69 -4.86 -6.96
C LEU A 15 -0.17 -4.77 -6.78
N CYS A 16 0.42 -5.61 -5.93
CA CYS A 16 1.86 -5.75 -5.78
C CYS A 16 2.36 -7.09 -6.32
N LEU A 17 3.37 -7.06 -7.19
CA LEU A 17 4.07 -8.25 -7.69
C LEU A 17 5.52 -8.23 -7.25
N SER A 18 6.01 -9.33 -6.69
CA SER A 18 7.39 -9.48 -6.19
C SER A 18 8.32 -10.15 -7.19
N ALA A 19 9.62 -9.86 -7.08
CA ALA A 19 10.66 -10.58 -7.79
C ALA A 19 10.88 -11.98 -7.18
N ILE A 20 11.18 -12.98 -8.04
CA ILE A 20 11.58 -14.35 -7.64
C ILE A 20 13.03 -14.33 -7.18
N PRO A 21 13.40 -14.92 -6.02
CA PRO A 21 14.78 -14.99 -5.59
C PRO A 21 15.63 -15.86 -6.52
N PRO A 22 16.96 -15.57 -6.69
CA PRO A 22 17.83 -16.35 -7.53
C PRO A 22 18.02 -17.77 -6.95
N GLY A 23 17.63 -18.79 -7.70
CA GLY A 23 17.80 -20.19 -7.32
C GLY A 23 16.80 -21.16 -7.95
N PHE A 24 15.75 -20.68 -8.57
CA PHE A 24 14.83 -21.48 -9.36
C PHE A 24 14.87 -21.03 -10.81
N ALA A 25 15.91 -21.48 -11.52
CA ALA A 25 15.97 -21.41 -12.96
C ALA A 25 15.15 -22.57 -13.53
N ASP A 26 13.86 -22.37 -13.64
CA ASP A 26 13.07 -23.02 -14.65
C ASP A 26 12.17 -21.95 -15.27
N GLU A 27 12.46 -21.62 -16.53
CA GLU A 27 11.73 -20.62 -17.32
C GLU A 27 10.33 -21.14 -17.67
N GLN A 28 9.54 -21.43 -16.69
CA GLN A 28 8.09 -21.37 -16.87
C GLN A 28 7.74 -19.89 -16.71
N LYS A 29 7.60 -19.19 -17.84
CA LYS A 29 6.83 -17.97 -17.94
C LYS A 29 5.43 -18.30 -17.40
N VAL A 30 5.24 -18.11 -16.09
CA VAL A 30 3.92 -18.08 -15.52
C VAL A 30 3.26 -16.83 -16.10
N LYS A 31 2.53 -17.02 -17.19
CA LYS A 31 1.58 -16.06 -17.68
C LYS A 31 0.50 -16.00 -16.60
N LEU A 32 0.63 -15.04 -15.69
CA LEU A 32 -0.45 -14.74 -14.77
C LEU A 32 -1.59 -14.19 -15.62
N GLU A 33 -2.49 -15.06 -16.03
CA GLU A 33 -3.78 -14.66 -16.55
C GLU A 33 -4.57 -14.18 -15.33
N TYR A 34 -4.53 -12.87 -15.10
CA TYR A 34 -5.46 -12.26 -14.17
C TYR A 34 -6.86 -12.55 -14.72
N PRO A 35 -7.78 -13.15 -13.93
CA PRO A 35 -9.16 -13.15 -14.34
C PRO A 35 -9.50 -11.70 -14.63
N ALA A 36 -9.85 -11.41 -15.88
CA ALA A 36 -10.43 -10.13 -16.23
C ALA A 36 -11.46 -9.86 -15.13
N SER A 37 -11.28 -8.76 -14.41
CA SER A 37 -12.23 -8.42 -13.37
C SER A 37 -13.60 -8.40 -14.05
N ASN A 38 -14.45 -9.37 -13.79
CA ASN A 38 -15.88 -9.30 -14.12
C ASN A 38 -16.56 -8.24 -13.25
N LEU A 39 -15.81 -7.25 -12.83
CA LEU A 39 -16.29 -5.98 -12.39
C LEU A 39 -16.67 -5.22 -13.67
N GLU A 40 -17.84 -5.54 -14.22
CA GLU A 40 -18.62 -4.47 -14.84
C GLU A 40 -18.52 -3.32 -13.84
N SER A 41 -18.23 -2.13 -14.33
CA SER A 41 -17.98 -0.90 -13.60
C SER A 41 -19.04 -0.64 -12.51
N ASP A 42 -19.05 -1.47 -11.49
CA ASP A 42 -19.75 -1.15 -10.27
C ASP A 42 -18.85 -0.18 -9.53
N ASP A 43 -19.05 1.10 -9.87
CA ASP A 43 -18.56 2.20 -9.06
C ASP A 43 -18.76 1.83 -7.60
N TYR A 44 -17.68 1.85 -6.82
CA TYR A 44 -17.81 1.55 -5.39
C TYR A 44 -18.90 2.44 -4.80
N LEU A 45 -19.98 1.81 -4.36
CA LEU A 45 -21.06 2.52 -3.70
C LEU A 45 -20.72 2.70 -2.23
N ALA A 46 -20.52 3.94 -1.82
CA ALA A 46 -20.31 4.23 -0.41
C ALA A 46 -21.46 3.65 0.43
N PRO A 47 -21.16 2.96 1.54
CA PRO A 47 -22.20 2.44 2.43
C PRO A 47 -23.14 3.53 2.93
N ALA A 48 -24.34 3.17 3.35
CA ALA A 48 -25.32 4.13 3.89
C ALA A 48 -24.70 4.97 5.03
N GLY A 49 -24.81 6.29 4.93
CA GLY A 49 -24.24 7.23 5.89
C GLY A 49 -22.82 7.71 5.56
N TRP A 50 -22.22 7.21 4.47
CA TRP A 50 -20.92 7.61 3.97
C TRP A 50 -21.02 8.38 2.65
N ASN A 51 -20.10 9.30 2.41
CA ASN A 51 -19.95 9.97 1.12
C ASN A 51 -18.57 9.69 0.57
N LEU A 52 -18.49 9.22 -0.68
CA LEU A 52 -17.23 9.11 -1.40
C LEU A 52 -16.66 10.52 -1.63
N VAL A 53 -15.40 10.71 -1.25
CA VAL A 53 -14.72 12.01 -1.37
C VAL A 53 -13.51 11.95 -2.27
N TRP A 54 -12.94 10.78 -2.47
CA TRP A 54 -11.83 10.53 -3.35
C TRP A 54 -11.79 9.04 -3.70
N SER A 55 -11.47 8.73 -4.95
CA SER A 55 -11.15 7.38 -5.38
C SER A 55 -10.19 7.42 -6.57
N ASP A 56 -9.49 6.32 -6.79
CA ASP A 56 -8.81 6.00 -8.02
C ASP A 56 -9.08 4.54 -8.36
N GLU A 57 -9.84 4.33 -9.42
CA GLU A 57 -10.23 3.00 -9.91
C GLU A 57 -9.26 2.50 -10.99
N PHE A 58 -8.15 3.23 -11.24
CA PHE A 58 -7.09 2.89 -12.19
C PHE A 58 -7.59 2.56 -13.59
N THR A 59 -8.63 3.26 -14.05
CA THR A 59 -9.24 3.07 -15.38
C THR A 59 -8.50 3.80 -16.49
N ALA A 60 -7.55 4.68 -16.16
CA ALA A 60 -6.69 5.36 -17.13
C ALA A 60 -5.59 4.42 -17.64
N ASP A 61 -4.91 4.80 -18.73
CA ASP A 61 -3.78 4.02 -19.28
C ASP A 61 -2.48 4.22 -18.50
N VAL A 62 -2.42 5.22 -17.64
CA VAL A 62 -1.24 5.57 -16.82
C VAL A 62 -1.64 5.92 -15.40
N VAL A 63 -0.70 5.77 -14.49
CA VAL A 63 -0.87 6.24 -13.10
C VAL A 63 -1.04 7.75 -13.12
N ASP A 64 -2.17 8.23 -12.64
CA ASP A 64 -2.56 9.64 -12.70
C ASP A 64 -1.61 10.51 -11.84
N PRO A 65 -0.83 11.42 -12.46
CA PRO A 65 0.08 12.29 -11.73
C PRO A 65 -0.64 13.35 -10.88
N ASP A 66 -1.93 13.61 -11.10
CA ASP A 66 -2.71 14.51 -10.27
C ASP A 66 -3.13 13.85 -8.95
N ASN A 67 -3.25 12.53 -8.93
CA ASN A 67 -3.53 11.73 -7.74
C ASN A 67 -2.25 11.27 -7.04
N TRP A 68 -1.22 10.87 -7.80
CA TRP A 68 -0.07 10.15 -7.28
C TRP A 68 1.26 10.85 -7.54
N THR A 69 2.10 10.86 -6.53
CA THR A 69 3.52 11.19 -6.65
C THR A 69 4.34 9.91 -6.56
N ARG A 70 5.24 9.69 -7.51
CA ARG A 70 6.23 8.61 -7.48
C ARG A 70 7.45 9.12 -6.72
N GLN A 71 7.76 8.53 -5.57
CA GLN A 71 8.97 8.86 -4.84
C GLN A 71 10.18 8.20 -5.48
N VAL A 72 11.29 8.94 -5.55
CA VAL A 72 12.59 8.45 -6.03
C VAL A 72 13.57 8.50 -4.88
N GLU A 73 13.95 7.31 -4.39
CA GLU A 73 14.78 7.19 -3.20
C GLU A 73 15.86 6.11 -3.38
N PRO A 74 17.06 6.31 -2.83
CA PRO A 74 18.12 5.29 -2.91
C PRO A 74 17.78 4.07 -2.05
N ALA A 75 18.41 2.94 -2.36
CA ALA A 75 18.36 1.75 -1.53
C ALA A 75 18.85 2.06 -0.10
N GLY A 76 18.22 1.46 0.89
CA GLY A 76 18.54 1.67 2.30
C GLY A 76 18.06 2.98 2.91
N ARG A 77 17.33 3.82 2.15
CA ARG A 77 16.79 5.08 2.66
C ARG A 77 15.82 4.88 3.82
N PHE A 78 14.97 3.89 3.71
CA PHE A 78 13.98 3.51 4.73
C PHE A 78 14.27 2.08 5.21
N ASN A 79 14.23 1.84 6.51
CA ASN A 79 14.26 0.53 7.16
C ASN A 79 15.40 -0.42 6.71
N GLY A 80 16.44 0.09 6.03
CA GLY A 80 17.49 -0.75 5.45
C GLY A 80 17.01 -1.61 4.28
N GLU A 81 15.95 -1.22 3.62
CA GLU A 81 15.36 -1.89 2.46
C GLU A 81 16.34 -1.99 1.30
N TRP A 82 16.34 -3.11 0.60
CA TRP A 82 17.31 -3.38 -0.45
C TRP A 82 16.98 -2.70 -1.78
N GLN A 83 15.72 -2.43 -2.04
CA GLN A 83 15.29 -1.77 -3.27
C GLN A 83 15.54 -0.26 -3.20
N ARG A 84 15.83 0.31 -4.35
CA ARG A 84 15.63 1.73 -4.60
C ARG A 84 14.23 1.95 -5.15
N TYR A 85 13.61 3.07 -4.78
CA TYR A 85 12.36 3.50 -5.37
C TYR A 85 12.62 4.37 -6.59
N THR A 86 11.87 4.12 -7.66
CA THR A 86 12.04 4.80 -8.94
C THR A 86 10.71 5.36 -9.46
N ASP A 87 10.81 6.29 -10.38
CA ASP A 87 9.69 6.80 -11.18
C ASP A 87 9.49 6.03 -12.50
N ASN A 88 10.24 4.95 -12.71
CA ASN A 88 10.13 4.11 -13.91
C ASN A 88 8.74 3.50 -14.03
N VAL A 89 8.19 3.57 -15.24
CA VAL A 89 6.90 2.93 -15.55
C VAL A 89 6.91 1.42 -15.34
N GLU A 90 8.07 0.78 -15.41
CA GLU A 90 8.20 -0.66 -15.15
C GLU A 90 7.95 -1.03 -13.67
N ASN A 91 8.16 -0.09 -12.74
CA ASN A 91 7.93 -0.30 -11.33
C ASN A 91 6.52 0.06 -10.87
N ALA A 92 5.82 0.95 -11.60
CA ALA A 92 4.41 1.24 -11.34
C ALA A 92 3.70 1.60 -12.65
N TYR A 93 2.65 0.87 -12.98
CA TYR A 93 1.87 1.05 -14.20
C TYR A 93 0.44 0.57 -14.02
N ILE A 94 -0.41 0.90 -15.00
CA ILE A 94 -1.78 0.38 -15.05
C ILE A 94 -1.80 -0.82 -15.99
N ASP A 95 -2.41 -1.90 -15.53
CA ASP A 95 -2.66 -3.10 -16.33
C ASP A 95 -4.03 -3.68 -15.97
N ASN A 96 -4.88 -3.86 -16.98
CA ASN A 96 -6.23 -4.41 -16.83
C ASN A 96 -7.08 -3.74 -15.72
N GLY A 97 -7.03 -2.40 -15.62
CA GLY A 97 -7.77 -1.66 -14.61
C GLY A 97 -7.22 -1.82 -13.19
N CYS A 98 -5.96 -2.18 -13.05
CA CYS A 98 -5.28 -2.28 -11.77
C CYS A 98 -3.99 -1.46 -11.76
N LEU A 99 -3.69 -0.81 -10.66
CA LEU A 99 -2.34 -0.33 -10.38
C LEU A 99 -1.45 -1.53 -10.04
N VAL A 100 -0.41 -1.73 -10.82
CA VAL A 100 0.65 -2.71 -10.56
C VAL A 100 1.85 -2.01 -9.96
N ILE A 101 2.26 -2.40 -8.76
CA ILE A 101 3.53 -2.03 -8.15
C ILE A 101 4.45 -3.25 -8.23
N LYS A 102 5.55 -3.12 -8.99
CA LYS A 102 6.42 -4.22 -9.33
C LYS A 102 7.81 -4.04 -8.74
N ALA A 103 8.22 -5.00 -7.91
CA ALA A 103 9.62 -5.15 -7.53
C ALA A 103 10.38 -5.88 -8.64
N ILE A 104 11.52 -5.34 -9.07
CA ILE A 104 12.35 -5.88 -10.15
C ILE A 104 13.72 -6.16 -9.59
N HIS A 105 14.21 -7.37 -9.82
CA HIS A 105 15.58 -7.78 -9.52
C HIS A 105 16.42 -7.78 -10.80
N THR A 106 17.59 -7.17 -10.70
CA THR A 106 18.62 -7.22 -11.73
C THR A 106 19.97 -7.48 -11.09
N SER A 107 20.98 -7.83 -11.90
CA SER A 107 22.37 -7.85 -11.45
C SER A 107 23.13 -6.79 -12.22
N ASP A 108 24.05 -6.09 -11.55
CA ASP A 108 24.98 -5.21 -12.22
C ASP A 108 26.08 -5.99 -12.96
N HIS A 109 26.96 -5.27 -13.65
CA HIS A 109 28.07 -5.86 -14.40
C HIS A 109 29.13 -6.57 -13.53
N HIS A 110 29.08 -6.41 -12.21
CA HIS A 110 29.88 -7.16 -11.25
C HIS A 110 29.12 -8.34 -10.64
N GLY A 111 27.89 -8.59 -11.08
CA GLY A 111 27.03 -9.65 -10.54
C GLY A 111 26.40 -9.31 -9.19
N MET A 112 26.46 -8.03 -8.75
CA MET A 112 25.80 -7.62 -7.52
C MET A 112 24.31 -7.42 -7.74
N ASN A 113 23.50 -7.94 -6.83
CA ASN A 113 22.06 -7.83 -6.88
C ASN A 113 21.62 -6.37 -6.74
N GLN A 114 20.73 -5.97 -7.61
CA GLN A 114 20.07 -4.67 -7.61
C GLN A 114 18.56 -4.90 -7.56
N TYR A 115 17.87 -4.10 -6.77
CA TYR A 115 16.42 -4.17 -6.66
C TYR A 115 15.84 -2.79 -6.90
N THR A 116 14.74 -2.72 -7.65
CA THR A 116 13.93 -1.52 -7.81
C THR A 116 12.48 -1.82 -7.49
N SER A 117 11.74 -0.82 -7.03
CA SER A 117 10.31 -0.89 -6.77
C SER A 117 9.69 0.51 -6.90
N ALA A 118 8.40 0.65 -6.60
CA ALA A 118 7.76 1.94 -6.52
C ALA A 118 7.20 2.21 -5.12
N ARG A 119 7.22 3.48 -4.75
CA ARG A 119 6.54 4.06 -3.59
C ARG A 119 5.73 5.24 -4.09
N LEU A 120 4.40 5.13 -3.95
CA LEU A 120 3.44 6.14 -4.41
C LEU A 120 2.78 6.81 -3.21
N ASN A 121 2.54 8.09 -3.29
CA ASN A 121 1.78 8.82 -2.27
C ASN A 121 0.92 9.93 -2.87
N THR A 122 0.01 10.45 -2.06
CA THR A 122 -0.90 11.55 -2.40
C THR A 122 -0.47 12.87 -1.77
N ALA A 123 0.79 13.02 -1.33
CA ALA A 123 1.28 14.21 -0.68
C ALA A 123 1.08 15.48 -1.53
N GLY A 124 0.54 16.52 -0.92
CA GLY A 124 0.21 17.77 -1.60
C GLY A 124 -0.99 17.72 -2.55
N LYS A 125 -1.62 16.56 -2.72
CA LYS A 125 -2.74 16.31 -3.64
C LYS A 125 -4.02 16.00 -2.90
N PHE A 126 -3.99 15.03 -2.01
CA PHE A 126 -5.11 14.64 -1.20
C PHE A 126 -4.68 14.21 0.21
N ALA A 127 -5.37 14.73 1.22
CA ALA A 127 -5.23 14.34 2.61
C ALA A 127 -6.57 14.52 3.34
N TRP A 128 -6.78 13.73 4.38
CA TRP A 128 -8.00 13.81 5.19
C TRP A 128 -7.70 13.46 6.65
N LYS A 129 -8.65 13.75 7.50
CA LYS A 129 -8.66 13.36 8.90
C LYS A 129 -10.02 12.73 9.21
N HIS A 130 -10.00 11.57 9.83
CA HIS A 130 -11.17 10.75 10.11
C HIS A 130 -11.95 10.33 8.85
N GLY A 131 -12.43 9.12 8.84
CA GLY A 131 -13.14 8.56 7.70
C GLY A 131 -12.86 7.08 7.52
N LYS A 132 -13.24 6.57 6.36
CA LYS A 132 -13.04 5.18 5.96
C LYS A 132 -12.14 5.15 4.73
N VAL A 133 -11.16 4.26 4.75
CA VAL A 133 -10.28 3.96 3.61
C VAL A 133 -10.48 2.51 3.22
N VAL A 134 -10.63 2.27 1.94
CA VAL A 134 -10.85 0.94 1.40
C VAL A 134 -9.93 0.72 0.21
N ALA A 135 -9.23 -0.41 0.17
CA ALA A 135 -8.44 -0.82 -0.98
C ALA A 135 -8.65 -2.30 -1.29
N ARG A 136 -8.86 -2.60 -2.56
CA ARG A 136 -8.93 -3.98 -3.05
C ARG A 136 -7.59 -4.35 -3.65
N MET A 137 -6.88 -5.29 -3.02
CA MET A 137 -5.51 -5.63 -3.37
C MET A 137 -5.30 -7.14 -3.43
N GLN A 138 -4.38 -7.56 -4.31
CA GLN A 138 -3.78 -8.88 -4.32
C GLN A 138 -2.31 -8.72 -3.96
N LEU A 139 -1.84 -9.45 -2.94
CA LEU A 139 -0.49 -9.27 -2.43
C LEU A 139 0.50 -10.20 -3.16
N PRO A 140 1.81 -9.85 -3.18
CA PRO A 140 2.81 -10.70 -3.79
C PRO A 140 3.02 -11.96 -2.97
N TYR A 141 3.55 -13.00 -3.62
CA TYR A 141 4.04 -14.20 -2.97
C TYR A 141 5.56 -14.17 -2.88
N GLY A 142 6.09 -14.62 -1.75
CA GLY A 142 7.51 -14.95 -1.63
C GLY A 142 8.24 -14.25 -0.48
N ALA A 143 9.30 -14.92 -0.04
CA ALA A 143 10.16 -14.42 1.03
C ALA A 143 10.88 -13.13 0.62
N GLY A 144 10.95 -12.17 1.53
CA GLY A 144 11.60 -10.88 1.31
C GLY A 144 10.67 -9.80 0.72
N THR A 145 9.41 -10.14 0.42
CA THR A 145 8.42 -9.12 0.05
C THR A 145 7.85 -8.43 1.28
N TRP A 146 7.70 -7.12 1.18
CA TRP A 146 7.09 -6.27 2.22
C TRP A 146 6.23 -5.18 1.57
N PRO A 147 5.12 -5.53 0.93
CA PRO A 147 4.15 -4.54 0.49
C PRO A 147 3.43 -3.94 1.69
N ALA A 148 3.12 -2.65 1.59
CA ALA A 148 2.38 -1.91 2.60
C ALA A 148 1.36 -0.97 1.96
N PHE A 149 0.22 -0.85 2.63
CA PHE A 149 -0.80 0.14 2.39
C PHE A 149 -0.99 0.94 3.68
N TRP A 150 -0.64 2.20 3.67
CA TRP A 150 -0.39 2.96 4.88
C TRP A 150 -0.51 4.46 4.68
N MET A 151 -0.45 5.23 5.76
CA MET A 151 -0.63 6.67 5.79
C MET A 151 0.44 7.34 6.65
N LEU A 152 0.86 8.53 6.24
CA LEU A 152 1.66 9.44 7.05
C LEU A 152 0.90 10.74 7.33
N GLY A 153 1.27 11.42 8.40
CA GLY A 153 0.78 12.78 8.65
C GLY A 153 1.11 13.69 7.46
N ALA A 154 0.12 14.50 7.02
CA ALA A 154 0.30 15.40 5.87
C ALA A 154 1.39 16.47 6.08
N ASN A 155 1.85 16.64 7.31
CA ASN A 155 2.92 17.57 7.71
C ASN A 155 4.30 16.91 7.80
N ILE A 156 4.45 15.65 7.35
CA ILE A 156 5.75 14.95 7.42
C ILE A 156 6.81 15.65 6.58
N ASP A 157 8.03 15.77 7.13
CA ASP A 157 9.15 16.47 6.54
C ASP A 157 9.66 15.85 5.23
N GLU A 158 9.60 14.52 5.10
CA GLU A 158 10.00 13.83 3.87
C GLU A 158 9.19 14.23 2.63
N ASN A 159 7.99 14.77 2.83
CA ASN A 159 7.10 15.24 1.76
C ASN A 159 6.98 16.78 1.74
N GLY A 160 7.94 17.48 2.32
CA GLY A 160 8.00 18.96 2.33
C GLY A 160 7.27 19.62 3.49
N GLY A 161 6.84 18.88 4.50
CA GLY A 161 6.34 19.41 5.77
C GLY A 161 7.44 19.83 6.72
N ASP A 162 7.11 19.98 7.97
CA ASP A 162 8.01 20.46 9.03
C ASP A 162 8.14 19.50 10.24
N THR A 163 7.45 18.37 10.17
CA THR A 163 7.33 17.45 11.30
C THR A 163 7.98 16.11 10.96
N PRO A 164 9.06 15.71 11.64
CA PRO A 164 9.72 14.44 11.36
C PRO A 164 8.91 13.24 11.85
N TRP A 165 9.21 12.07 11.32
CA TRP A 165 8.74 10.80 11.90
C TRP A 165 9.44 10.54 13.25
N PRO A 166 8.74 10.00 14.28
CA PRO A 166 7.33 9.57 14.31
C PRO A 166 6.35 10.64 14.81
N GLN A 167 6.77 11.90 14.96
CA GLN A 167 5.91 12.99 15.42
C GLN A 167 4.77 13.30 14.46
N SER A 168 4.98 13.12 13.15
CA SER A 168 3.95 13.28 12.12
C SER A 168 2.83 12.22 12.23
N GLY A 169 3.12 11.09 12.88
CA GLY A 169 2.22 9.94 12.96
C GLY A 169 2.24 9.08 11.68
N GLU A 170 1.91 7.80 11.87
CA GLU A 170 1.76 6.81 10.80
C GLU A 170 0.65 5.84 11.16
N ILE A 171 -0.13 5.43 10.18
CA ILE A 171 -1.17 4.40 10.31
C ILE A 171 -0.96 3.38 9.20
N ASP A 172 -0.65 2.15 9.58
CA ASP A 172 -0.51 1.04 8.65
C ASP A 172 -1.85 0.32 8.56
N ILE A 173 -2.44 0.36 7.37
CA ILE A 173 -3.72 -0.29 7.10
C ILE A 173 -3.48 -1.77 6.80
N MET A 174 -2.42 -2.06 6.07
CA MET A 174 -1.97 -3.41 5.77
C MET A 174 -0.45 -3.43 5.62
N GLU A 175 0.20 -4.31 6.33
CA GLU A 175 1.58 -4.71 6.13
C GLU A 175 1.66 -6.24 5.95
N PHE A 176 2.39 -6.67 4.95
CA PHE A 176 2.59 -8.08 4.66
C PHE A 176 4.08 -8.44 4.66
N TYR A 177 4.44 -9.47 5.38
CA TYR A 177 5.82 -9.95 5.47
C TYR A 177 5.92 -11.36 4.91
N GLY A 178 6.16 -11.48 3.62
CA GLY A 178 6.18 -12.74 2.88
C GLY A 178 7.16 -13.79 3.39
N ALA A 179 8.21 -13.37 4.10
CA ALA A 179 9.14 -14.31 4.76
C ALA A 179 8.56 -14.98 6.01
N LYS A 180 7.53 -14.39 6.62
CA LYS A 180 6.96 -14.85 7.89
C LYS A 180 5.76 -15.76 7.67
N ASP A 181 4.76 -15.28 6.94
CA ASP A 181 3.48 -15.97 6.79
C ASP A 181 2.68 -15.38 5.61
N ASN A 182 2.50 -16.14 4.55
CA ASN A 182 1.78 -15.70 3.35
C ASN A 182 0.25 -15.60 3.53
N ALA A 183 -0.28 -16.08 4.63
CA ALA A 183 -1.69 -16.01 4.97
C ALA A 183 -2.01 -14.93 6.01
N ALA A 184 -1.05 -14.13 6.43
CA ALA A 184 -1.23 -13.15 7.50
C ALA A 184 -0.79 -11.75 7.10
N VAL A 185 -1.56 -10.74 7.54
CA VAL A 185 -1.22 -9.31 7.46
C VAL A 185 -1.27 -8.69 8.85
N GLU A 186 -0.57 -7.59 9.00
CA GLU A 186 -0.51 -6.80 10.24
C GLU A 186 -1.03 -5.39 9.97
N ALA A 187 -1.57 -4.74 10.99
CA ALA A 187 -1.92 -3.34 10.99
C ALA A 187 -1.29 -2.68 12.23
N ASN A 188 -0.93 -1.41 12.12
CA ASN A 188 -0.19 -0.74 13.18
C ASN A 188 -0.50 0.77 13.20
N ILE A 189 -0.12 1.42 14.30
CA ILE A 189 0.04 2.87 14.37
C ILE A 189 1.38 3.20 15.00
N HIS A 190 2.07 4.20 14.45
CA HIS A 190 3.31 4.72 14.98
C HIS A 190 3.15 6.18 15.34
N PHE A 191 3.67 6.58 16.49
CA PHE A 191 3.51 7.93 17.00
C PHE A 191 4.64 8.30 17.97
N ALA A 192 4.77 9.59 18.26
CA ALA A 192 5.68 10.06 19.29
C ALA A 192 5.00 9.99 20.66
N GLY A 193 5.62 9.26 21.57
CA GLY A 193 5.28 9.27 22.98
C GLY A 193 5.91 10.44 23.74
N ALA A 194 5.93 10.38 25.06
CA ALA A 194 6.62 11.34 25.88
C ALA A 194 8.10 11.44 25.49
N ASN A 195 8.63 12.66 25.44
CA ASN A 195 10.00 12.96 25.02
C ASN A 195 10.32 12.60 23.56
N ASN A 196 9.32 12.61 22.68
CA ASN A 196 9.45 12.30 21.25
C ASN A 196 10.00 10.88 20.97
N GLN A 197 9.89 9.97 21.91
CA GLN A 197 10.28 8.60 21.67
C GLN A 197 9.25 7.88 20.80
N HIS A 198 9.73 7.11 19.85
CA HIS A 198 8.87 6.26 19.02
C HIS A 198 8.08 5.29 19.88
N GLN A 199 6.79 5.29 19.68
CA GLN A 199 5.83 4.33 20.21
C GLN A 199 5.07 3.71 19.06
N HIS A 200 4.60 2.50 19.26
CA HIS A 200 3.71 1.85 18.31
C HIS A 200 2.64 1.04 19.03
N MET A 201 1.50 0.86 18.36
CA MET A 201 0.39 0.03 18.84
C MET A 201 -0.15 -0.76 17.66
N GLY A 202 0.23 -2.03 17.56
CA GLY A 202 -0.24 -2.90 16.50
C GLY A 202 -1.61 -3.50 16.81
N ALA A 203 -2.43 -3.65 15.77
CA ALA A 203 -3.58 -4.53 15.82
C ALA A 203 -3.12 -5.99 15.84
N LYS A 204 -4.03 -6.88 16.24
CA LYS A 204 -3.76 -8.31 16.08
C LYS A 204 -3.60 -8.65 14.61
N LYS A 205 -2.70 -9.59 14.30
CA LYS A 205 -2.61 -10.16 12.96
C LYS A 205 -3.98 -10.66 12.51
N PHE A 206 -4.36 -10.27 11.31
CA PHE A 206 -5.42 -10.94 10.58
C PHE A 206 -4.80 -12.09 9.80
N ARG A 207 -5.40 -13.27 9.88
CA ARG A 207 -4.96 -14.45 9.17
C ARG A 207 -6.13 -15.08 8.43
N LEU A 208 -5.93 -15.39 7.16
CA LEU A 208 -6.88 -16.20 6.38
C LEU A 208 -6.98 -17.60 6.99
N GLU A 209 -8.18 -18.14 7.03
CA GLU A 209 -8.42 -19.53 7.47
C GLU A 209 -7.84 -20.53 6.47
N GLU A 210 -7.92 -20.22 5.18
CA GLU A 210 -7.41 -21.03 4.07
C GLU A 210 -6.75 -20.14 3.01
N GLY A 211 -5.74 -20.64 2.30
CA GLY A 211 -5.07 -19.98 1.19
C GLY A 211 -4.11 -18.88 1.62
N TRP A 212 -3.73 -18.05 0.65
CA TRP A 212 -2.78 -16.95 0.81
C TRP A 212 -3.33 -15.66 0.21
N PHE A 213 -2.84 -14.53 0.69
CA PHE A 213 -3.19 -13.21 0.14
C PHE A 213 -2.75 -13.01 -1.32
N ALA A 214 -1.92 -13.89 -1.86
CA ALA A 214 -1.52 -13.91 -3.26
C ALA A 214 -2.52 -14.64 -4.17
N ASP A 215 -3.43 -15.45 -3.62
CA ASP A 215 -4.31 -16.32 -4.42
C ASP A 215 -5.47 -15.54 -5.05
N ALA A 216 -5.88 -14.43 -4.42
CA ALA A 216 -7.01 -13.60 -4.87
C ALA A 216 -6.89 -12.15 -4.38
N PHE A 217 -7.75 -11.29 -4.92
CA PHE A 217 -7.95 -9.96 -4.38
C PHE A 217 -8.74 -10.01 -3.07
N HIS A 218 -8.26 -9.27 -2.08
CA HIS A 218 -8.91 -9.05 -0.79
C HIS A 218 -9.20 -7.56 -0.61
N VAL A 219 -10.21 -7.24 0.18
CA VAL A 219 -10.57 -5.86 0.51
C VAL A 219 -10.01 -5.53 1.88
N PHE A 220 -9.11 -4.56 1.94
CA PHE A 220 -8.55 -4.04 3.17
C PHE A 220 -9.22 -2.72 3.50
N GLU A 221 -9.73 -2.62 4.71
CA GLU A 221 -10.48 -1.45 5.15
C GLU A 221 -9.95 -0.94 6.50
N MET A 222 -9.92 0.37 6.64
CA MET A 222 -9.70 1.06 7.91
C MET A 222 -10.77 2.11 8.12
N GLU A 223 -11.40 2.10 9.28
CA GLU A 223 -12.30 3.16 9.75
C GLU A 223 -11.67 3.88 10.93
N TRP A 224 -11.59 5.20 10.83
CA TRP A 224 -10.97 6.06 11.82
C TRP A 224 -11.91 7.19 12.23
N ASN A 225 -12.21 7.28 13.50
CA ASN A 225 -12.98 8.37 14.11
C ASN A 225 -12.23 8.98 15.31
N GLU A 226 -12.87 9.86 16.07
CA GLU A 226 -12.24 10.55 17.20
C GLU A 226 -11.86 9.60 18.36
N GLU A 227 -12.46 8.43 18.44
CA GLU A 227 -12.34 7.52 19.58
C GLU A 227 -11.55 6.26 19.24
N MET A 228 -11.57 5.83 17.95
CA MET A 228 -11.15 4.48 17.60
C MET A 228 -10.66 4.39 16.15
N ILE A 229 -9.72 3.47 15.93
CA ILE A 229 -9.37 2.96 14.61
C ILE A 229 -9.74 1.48 14.57
N THR A 230 -10.43 1.08 13.51
CA THR A 230 -10.82 -0.32 13.27
C THR A 230 -10.30 -0.76 11.90
N TRP A 231 -9.72 -1.95 11.83
CA TRP A 231 -9.27 -2.59 10.59
C TRP A 231 -10.10 -3.83 10.31
N SER A 232 -10.36 -4.09 9.02
CA SER A 232 -11.03 -5.30 8.53
C SER A 232 -10.46 -5.77 7.20
N VAL A 233 -10.61 -7.07 6.94
CA VAL A 233 -10.23 -7.74 5.70
C VAL A 233 -11.33 -8.71 5.31
#